data_9908505162e09ea1f827187164261935
#
_entry.id   9908505162e09ea1f827187164261935
#
_cell.length_a   1.000
_cell.length_b   1.000
_cell.length_c   1.000
_cell.angle_alpha   90.00
_cell.angle_beta   90.00
_cell.angle_gamma   90.00
#
_symmetry.space_group_name_H-M   'P 1'
#
loop_
_entity.id
_entity.type
_entity.pdbx_description
1 polymer ?
#
loop_
_entity_poly.entity_id
_entity_poly.type
_entity_poly.pdbx_seq_one_letter_code
_entity_poly.pdbx_strand_id
1 'polypeptide(L)'
;MPKELEKLANQFYEEGNWFEAEKLYMRILASDNQNTLAMYRLAFINVGKLDYGMAEMLLDAALKIKPEFETIELLAYVKEKMFKLYDAIIMYEKLIELEPSENLYEKVCNLYVSLELYDNAINITKDYIEKFHTIIAYRRLFLLYLNLYKKTELTNLITEIKEEFPNKGLMFNLVGMYKEFIEKDYSEAQILYEKAVKMGVSTASFDLALCLKKTGEYDKAEKYCKKILSTYPKKNDVLNLLKQIELVQKKTRKGYKYYIERTLNKDLDGLKNKWNGKEFKDKTILVVSDIRGGEFIINLRYITELKNKFQKVILACNPDTESLIHFPDIRVINNNDIFKTDFDYHVLLSELPYYLNKSFENILPVKPYISTEKIELNDDNYKIGLLWKASGDSFKSLHQESIDIAKIMPQLFEIDNVSYYSFQSNDIFNTILQFPQIKNLSNEIHNLEDCAKYLNSMDLIISIDSELLHLAGAMNKQAIALIPFDSAWYWFNNDKKTEWYSSVEIAKQKNNDDWNEVANLVVERVKEYNAKHQKVK
;
A
#
# COMPACT_ATOMS: atom_id res chain seq x y z
N MET A 1 57.53 -1.02 -13.02
CA MET A 1 56.40 -0.65 -13.93
C MET A 1 55.02 -1.14 -13.46
N PRO A 2 54.70 -2.40 -13.19
CA PRO A 2 53.35 -2.75 -12.74
C PRO A 2 52.95 -2.14 -11.40
N LYS A 3 53.83 -2.17 -10.37
CA LYS A 3 53.57 -1.60 -9.05
C LYS A 3 53.41 -0.07 -9.02
N GLU A 4 54.11 0.64 -9.89
CA GLU A 4 53.98 2.11 -10.00
C GLU A 4 52.67 2.49 -10.67
N LEU A 5 52.22 1.72 -11.67
CA LEU A 5 50.96 1.91 -12.34
C LEU A 5 49.78 1.66 -11.38
N GLU A 6 49.87 0.63 -10.56
CA GLU A 6 48.88 0.31 -9.52
C GLU A 6 48.83 1.38 -8.44
N LYS A 7 49.97 1.88 -7.98
CA LYS A 7 50.02 2.99 -7.03
C LYS A 7 49.36 4.26 -7.57
N LEU A 8 49.61 4.59 -8.83
CA LEU A 8 49.03 5.75 -9.49
C LEU A 8 47.49 5.56 -9.69
N ALA A 9 47.06 4.36 -10.07
CA ALA A 9 45.66 4.03 -10.23
C ALA A 9 44.87 4.17 -8.89
N ASN A 10 45.46 3.64 -7.80
CA ASN A 10 44.91 3.76 -6.46
C ASN A 10 44.85 5.23 -5.99
N GLN A 11 45.90 6.02 -6.29
CA GLN A 11 45.88 7.45 -5.98
C GLN A 11 44.71 8.18 -6.66
N PHE A 12 44.53 8.03 -7.97
CA PHE A 12 43.41 8.65 -8.68
C PHE A 12 42.05 8.15 -8.19
N TYR A 13 41.95 6.87 -7.80
CA TYR A 13 40.75 6.31 -7.22
C TYR A 13 40.38 6.98 -5.89
N GLU A 14 41.35 7.15 -4.99
CA GLU A 14 41.17 7.82 -3.68
C GLU A 14 40.88 9.32 -3.83
N GLU A 15 41.46 9.99 -4.83
CA GLU A 15 41.17 11.38 -5.18
C GLU A 15 39.79 11.57 -5.84
N GLY A 16 39.05 10.48 -6.13
CA GLY A 16 37.74 10.53 -6.81
C GLY A 16 37.83 10.79 -8.31
N ASN A 17 39.02 10.74 -8.90
CA ASN A 17 39.22 10.87 -10.34
C ASN A 17 38.98 9.53 -11.05
N TRP A 18 37.71 9.15 -11.08
CA TRP A 18 37.24 7.85 -11.57
C TRP A 18 37.61 7.58 -13.02
N PHE A 19 37.70 8.61 -13.86
CA PHE A 19 38.02 8.48 -15.28
C PHE A 19 39.50 8.08 -15.50
N GLU A 20 40.44 8.70 -14.83
CA GLU A 20 41.86 8.34 -14.96
C GLU A 20 42.16 7.03 -14.22
N ALA A 21 41.53 6.78 -13.07
CA ALA A 21 41.64 5.51 -12.37
C ALA A 21 41.19 4.32 -13.24
N GLU A 22 40.05 4.45 -13.92
CA GLU A 22 39.51 3.42 -14.83
C GLU A 22 40.50 3.07 -15.93
N LYS A 23 41.05 4.04 -16.63
CA LYS A 23 42.02 3.83 -17.69
C LYS A 23 43.25 3.06 -17.20
N LEU A 24 43.72 3.40 -16.00
CA LEU A 24 44.89 2.74 -15.42
C LEU A 24 44.59 1.29 -14.99
N TYR A 25 43.43 1.06 -14.33
CA TYR A 25 43.02 -0.31 -13.98
C TYR A 25 42.77 -1.18 -15.20
N MET A 26 42.21 -0.64 -16.30
CA MET A 26 42.11 -1.37 -17.58
C MET A 26 43.48 -1.79 -18.14
N ARG A 27 44.50 -0.91 -18.06
CA ARG A 27 45.85 -1.22 -18.45
C ARG A 27 46.50 -2.29 -17.56
N ILE A 28 46.21 -2.26 -16.26
CA ILE A 28 46.67 -3.27 -15.32
C ILE A 28 46.06 -4.62 -15.72
N LEU A 29 44.77 -4.72 -15.96
CA LEU A 29 44.12 -5.95 -16.38
C LEU A 29 44.59 -6.46 -17.76
N ALA A 30 44.95 -5.55 -18.67
CA ALA A 30 45.52 -5.92 -19.97
C ALA A 30 46.91 -6.58 -19.84
N SER A 31 47.67 -6.23 -18.79
CA SER A 31 48.99 -6.82 -18.49
C SER A 31 48.96 -7.99 -17.52
N ASP A 32 48.00 -8.00 -16.61
CA ASP A 32 47.75 -9.01 -15.59
C ASP A 32 46.24 -9.22 -15.43
N ASN A 33 45.72 -10.19 -16.17
CA ASN A 33 44.28 -10.52 -16.18
C ASN A 33 43.80 -11.28 -14.93
N GLN A 34 44.67 -11.50 -13.95
CA GLN A 34 44.34 -12.10 -12.65
C GLN A 34 44.39 -11.10 -11.50
N ASN A 35 44.55 -9.82 -11.78
CA ASN A 35 44.58 -8.78 -10.75
C ASN A 35 43.19 -8.50 -10.17
N THR A 36 42.88 -9.18 -9.07
CA THR A 36 41.56 -9.07 -8.39
C THR A 36 41.27 -7.68 -7.87
N LEU A 37 42.27 -6.91 -7.42
CA LEU A 37 42.10 -5.54 -6.97
C LEU A 37 41.66 -4.64 -8.13
N ALA A 38 42.29 -4.75 -9.29
CA ALA A 38 41.88 -3.97 -10.46
C ALA A 38 40.48 -4.32 -10.93
N MET A 39 40.08 -5.61 -10.90
CA MET A 39 38.72 -6.06 -11.21
C MET A 39 37.71 -5.44 -10.24
N TYR A 40 37.98 -5.50 -8.93
CA TYR A 40 37.10 -4.95 -7.91
C TYR A 40 36.92 -3.42 -8.05
N ARG A 41 38.04 -2.68 -8.24
CA ARG A 41 37.99 -1.21 -8.40
C ARG A 41 37.25 -0.78 -9.67
N LEU A 42 37.45 -1.48 -10.77
CA LEU A 42 36.69 -1.27 -12.01
C LEU A 42 35.21 -1.59 -11.83
N ALA A 43 34.88 -2.66 -11.15
CA ALA A 43 33.49 -3.00 -10.85
C ALA A 43 32.83 -1.90 -10.01
N PHE A 44 33.51 -1.40 -8.99
CA PHE A 44 33.00 -0.30 -8.16
C PHE A 44 32.76 0.98 -8.98
N ILE A 45 33.68 1.32 -9.89
CA ILE A 45 33.50 2.45 -10.81
C ILE A 45 32.28 2.24 -11.72
N ASN A 46 32.08 1.01 -12.24
CA ASN A 46 30.93 0.70 -13.09
C ASN A 46 29.60 0.73 -12.31
N VAL A 47 29.59 0.35 -11.05
CA VAL A 47 28.41 0.55 -10.16
C VAL A 47 28.04 2.04 -10.07
N GLY A 48 29.03 2.93 -9.92
CA GLY A 48 28.83 4.38 -9.92
C GLY A 48 28.25 4.91 -11.25
N LYS A 49 28.51 4.22 -12.36
CA LYS A 49 27.96 4.53 -13.70
C LYS A 49 26.62 3.83 -13.98
N LEU A 50 26.10 3.05 -13.03
CA LEU A 50 24.92 2.20 -13.15
C LEU A 50 25.07 1.07 -14.20
N ASP A 51 26.30 0.75 -14.60
CA ASP A 51 26.61 -0.41 -15.45
C ASP A 51 26.82 -1.67 -14.60
N TYR A 52 25.69 -2.18 -14.09
CA TYR A 52 25.69 -3.37 -13.23
C TYR A 52 26.11 -4.64 -13.96
N GLY A 53 25.89 -4.72 -15.29
CA GLY A 53 26.30 -5.87 -16.10
C GLY A 53 27.81 -6.03 -16.19
N MET A 54 28.54 -4.94 -16.46
CA MET A 54 30.00 -4.95 -16.45
C MET A 54 30.56 -5.19 -15.05
N ALA A 55 29.93 -4.58 -14.02
CA ALA A 55 30.33 -4.79 -12.64
C ALA A 55 30.19 -6.28 -12.22
N GLU A 56 29.08 -6.94 -12.53
CA GLU A 56 28.86 -8.36 -12.26
C GLU A 56 29.94 -9.23 -12.91
N MET A 57 30.23 -9.00 -14.19
CA MET A 57 31.23 -9.78 -14.93
C MET A 57 32.62 -9.69 -14.28
N LEU A 58 33.05 -8.49 -13.89
CA LEU A 58 34.34 -8.25 -13.25
C LEU A 58 34.44 -8.90 -11.87
N LEU A 59 33.35 -8.79 -11.06
CA LEU A 59 33.31 -9.37 -9.73
C LEU A 59 33.25 -10.90 -9.76
N ASP A 60 32.48 -11.49 -10.67
CA ASP A 60 32.45 -12.94 -10.88
C ASP A 60 33.82 -13.48 -11.30
N ALA A 61 34.58 -12.73 -12.13
CA ALA A 61 35.94 -13.09 -12.50
C ALA A 61 36.88 -12.99 -11.28
N ALA A 62 36.79 -11.92 -10.49
CA ALA A 62 37.60 -11.75 -9.29
C ALA A 62 37.37 -12.86 -8.25
N LEU A 63 36.09 -13.25 -8.02
CA LEU A 63 35.74 -14.31 -7.07
C LEU A 63 36.26 -15.68 -7.45
N LYS A 64 36.35 -15.98 -8.74
CA LYS A 64 36.95 -17.25 -9.21
C LYS A 64 38.45 -17.36 -8.90
N ILE A 65 39.13 -16.23 -8.78
CA ILE A 65 40.57 -16.17 -8.47
C ILE A 65 40.74 -16.11 -6.94
N LYS A 66 40.04 -15.20 -6.27
CA LYS A 66 40.16 -15.02 -4.83
C LYS A 66 38.79 -14.54 -4.25
N PRO A 67 38.15 -15.33 -3.41
CA PRO A 67 36.88 -14.94 -2.75
C PRO A 67 37.19 -14.03 -1.56
N GLU A 68 37.22 -12.71 -1.79
CA GLU A 68 37.37 -11.69 -0.74
C GLU A 68 36.03 -11.18 -0.29
N PHE A 69 35.89 -10.81 1.01
CA PHE A 69 34.66 -10.34 1.63
C PHE A 69 34.06 -9.15 0.86
N GLU A 70 34.85 -8.14 0.57
CA GLU A 70 34.43 -6.91 -0.13
C GLU A 70 33.95 -7.21 -1.56
N THR A 71 34.56 -8.19 -2.22
CA THR A 71 34.15 -8.62 -3.57
C THR A 71 32.80 -9.32 -3.56
N ILE A 72 32.56 -10.18 -2.55
CA ILE A 72 31.27 -10.86 -2.35
C ILE A 72 30.18 -9.81 -2.01
N GLU A 73 30.50 -8.87 -1.13
CA GLU A 73 29.55 -7.82 -0.71
C GLU A 73 29.12 -6.94 -1.88
N LEU A 74 30.08 -6.48 -2.68
CA LEU A 74 29.77 -5.66 -3.85
C LEU A 74 28.99 -6.45 -4.91
N LEU A 75 29.30 -7.73 -5.11
CA LEU A 75 28.55 -8.59 -6.04
C LEU A 75 27.12 -8.83 -5.55
N ALA A 76 26.92 -9.07 -4.25
CA ALA A 76 25.59 -9.21 -3.67
C ALA A 76 24.74 -7.95 -3.93
N TYR A 77 25.33 -6.76 -3.69
CA TYR A 77 24.69 -5.49 -3.99
C TYR A 77 24.34 -5.32 -5.48
N VAL A 78 25.28 -5.67 -6.38
CA VAL A 78 25.05 -5.60 -7.84
C VAL A 78 23.91 -6.53 -8.26
N LYS A 79 23.88 -7.77 -7.77
CA LYS A 79 22.81 -8.73 -8.05
C LYS A 79 21.45 -8.22 -7.52
N GLU A 80 21.40 -7.61 -6.34
CA GLU A 80 20.22 -6.97 -5.79
C GLU A 80 19.70 -5.85 -6.73
N LYS A 81 20.60 -4.97 -7.23
CA LYS A 81 20.23 -3.90 -8.18
C LYS A 81 19.77 -4.42 -9.54
N MET A 82 20.22 -5.58 -9.93
CA MET A 82 19.78 -6.27 -11.15
C MET A 82 18.50 -7.12 -10.94
N PHE A 83 17.86 -7.04 -9.77
CA PHE A 83 16.69 -7.87 -9.39
C PHE A 83 16.96 -9.38 -9.41
N LYS A 84 18.22 -9.81 -9.35
CA LYS A 84 18.64 -11.22 -9.19
C LYS A 84 18.63 -11.59 -7.70
N LEU A 85 17.45 -11.52 -7.08
CA LEU A 85 17.33 -11.54 -5.62
C LEU A 85 17.78 -12.86 -4.99
N TYR A 86 17.52 -14.01 -5.63
CA TYR A 86 18.00 -15.31 -5.15
C TYR A 86 19.53 -15.38 -5.11
N ASP A 87 20.18 -14.90 -6.18
CA ASP A 87 21.64 -14.86 -6.24
C ASP A 87 22.24 -13.92 -5.20
N ALA A 88 21.58 -12.78 -4.96
CA ALA A 88 21.98 -11.84 -3.93
C ALA A 88 21.89 -12.47 -2.52
N ILE A 89 20.81 -13.21 -2.22
CA ILE A 89 20.64 -13.94 -0.96
C ILE A 89 21.83 -14.91 -0.76
N ILE A 90 22.13 -15.73 -1.74
CA ILE A 90 23.25 -16.70 -1.65
C ILE A 90 24.58 -15.99 -1.31
N MET A 91 24.82 -14.82 -1.90
CA MET A 91 26.05 -14.06 -1.60
C MET A 91 26.03 -13.47 -0.20
N TYR A 92 24.91 -12.90 0.24
CA TYR A 92 24.78 -12.37 1.60
C TYR A 92 24.85 -13.48 2.67
N GLU A 93 24.30 -14.67 2.42
CA GLU A 93 24.44 -15.81 3.33
C GLU A 93 25.90 -16.26 3.46
N LYS A 94 26.68 -16.27 2.36
CA LYS A 94 28.13 -16.50 2.44
C LYS A 94 28.85 -15.46 3.29
N LEU A 95 28.44 -14.20 3.22
CA LEU A 95 29.01 -13.16 4.08
C LEU A 95 28.66 -13.38 5.54
N ILE A 96 27.45 -13.84 5.85
CA ILE A 96 27.04 -14.21 7.22
C ILE A 96 27.90 -15.36 7.76
N GLU A 97 28.22 -16.37 6.93
CA GLU A 97 29.10 -17.46 7.31
C GLU A 97 30.54 -16.98 7.59
N LEU A 98 31.03 -16.00 6.83
CA LEU A 98 32.40 -15.46 6.98
C LEU A 98 32.50 -14.51 8.17
N GLU A 99 31.63 -13.50 8.21
CA GLU A 99 31.61 -12.47 9.23
C GLU A 99 30.17 -12.04 9.53
N PRO A 100 29.49 -12.70 10.50
CA PRO A 100 28.12 -12.42 10.81
C PRO A 100 27.94 -11.00 11.38
N SER A 101 26.97 -10.26 10.83
CA SER A 101 26.57 -8.94 11.34
C SER A 101 25.06 -8.76 11.32
N GLU A 102 24.51 -8.01 12.26
CA GLU A 102 23.08 -7.72 12.35
C GLU A 102 22.52 -7.16 11.03
N ASN A 103 23.29 -6.29 10.36
CA ASN A 103 22.89 -5.71 9.08
C ASN A 103 22.73 -6.74 7.96
N LEU A 104 23.61 -7.75 7.89
CA LEU A 104 23.52 -8.84 6.89
C LEU A 104 22.28 -9.70 7.12
N TYR A 105 22.01 -10.06 8.37
CA TYR A 105 20.78 -10.80 8.74
C TYR A 105 19.51 -10.02 8.37
N GLU A 106 19.48 -8.71 8.65
CA GLU A 106 18.35 -7.88 8.25
C GLU A 106 18.18 -7.80 6.73
N LYS A 107 19.27 -7.67 5.97
CA LYS A 107 19.22 -7.67 4.51
C LYS A 107 18.66 -8.98 3.96
N VAL A 108 19.19 -10.12 4.39
CA VAL A 108 18.72 -11.44 3.93
C VAL A 108 17.25 -11.65 4.28
N CYS A 109 16.85 -11.33 5.52
CA CYS A 109 15.46 -11.40 5.93
C CYS A 109 14.55 -10.54 5.04
N ASN A 110 14.96 -9.30 4.72
CA ASN A 110 14.19 -8.42 3.84
C ASN A 110 14.05 -8.98 2.42
N LEU A 111 15.10 -9.58 1.88
CA LEU A 111 15.06 -10.21 0.56
C LEU A 111 14.13 -11.43 0.55
N TYR A 112 14.18 -12.29 1.56
CA TYR A 112 13.23 -13.40 1.70
C TYR A 112 11.78 -12.92 1.80
N VAL A 113 11.52 -11.86 2.58
CA VAL A 113 10.18 -11.25 2.67
C VAL A 113 9.73 -10.69 1.33
N SER A 114 10.63 -10.04 0.56
CA SER A 114 10.29 -9.49 -0.76
C SER A 114 9.98 -10.57 -1.81
N LEU A 115 10.48 -11.78 -1.59
CA LEU A 115 10.18 -12.96 -2.40
C LEU A 115 9.04 -13.82 -1.83
N GLU A 116 8.38 -13.36 -0.77
CA GLU A 116 7.30 -14.07 -0.07
C GLU A 116 7.74 -15.43 0.54
N LEU A 117 9.06 -15.63 0.71
CA LEU A 117 9.65 -16.83 1.31
C LEU A 117 9.67 -16.71 2.83
N TYR A 118 8.49 -16.64 3.43
CA TYR A 118 8.33 -16.33 4.86
C TYR A 118 8.97 -17.36 5.80
N ASP A 119 8.94 -18.64 5.46
CA ASP A 119 9.58 -19.66 6.31
C ASP A 119 11.11 -19.50 6.33
N ASN A 120 11.71 -19.12 5.20
CA ASN A 120 13.13 -18.78 5.13
C ASN A 120 13.44 -17.53 5.94
N ALA A 121 12.59 -16.49 5.83
CA ALA A 121 12.73 -15.27 6.63
C ALA A 121 12.65 -15.55 8.14
N ILE A 122 11.76 -16.44 8.57
CA ILE A 122 11.65 -16.86 9.96
C ILE A 122 12.91 -17.61 10.41
N ASN A 123 13.40 -18.55 9.59
CA ASN A 123 14.59 -19.37 9.93
C ASN A 123 15.84 -18.50 10.08
N ILE A 124 16.11 -17.63 9.11
CA ILE A 124 17.28 -16.73 9.19
C ILE A 124 17.16 -15.74 10.37
N THR A 125 15.94 -15.34 10.73
CA THR A 125 15.73 -14.47 11.89
C THR A 125 15.93 -15.22 13.22
N LYS A 126 15.60 -16.50 13.30
CA LYS A 126 15.91 -17.35 14.47
C LYS A 126 17.41 -17.52 14.65
N ASP A 127 18.15 -17.76 13.54
CA ASP A 127 19.61 -17.81 13.57
C ASP A 127 20.20 -16.45 14.01
N TYR A 128 19.62 -15.33 13.56
CA TYR A 128 19.99 -14.00 14.02
C TYR A 128 19.80 -13.84 15.54
N ILE A 129 18.67 -14.31 16.10
CA ILE A 129 18.42 -14.30 17.55
C ILE A 129 19.47 -15.15 18.29
N GLU A 130 19.72 -16.36 17.82
CA GLU A 130 20.71 -17.27 18.41
C GLU A 130 22.12 -16.65 18.44
N LYS A 131 22.49 -15.96 17.36
CA LYS A 131 23.84 -15.39 17.22
C LYS A 131 24.06 -14.12 18.03
N PHE A 132 23.07 -13.22 18.07
CA PHE A 132 23.26 -11.88 18.67
C PHE A 132 22.44 -11.61 19.90
N HIS A 133 21.36 -12.36 20.13
CA HIS A 133 20.48 -12.22 21.29
C HIS A 133 20.05 -10.78 21.58
N THR A 134 19.66 -10.03 20.53
CA THR A 134 19.27 -8.62 20.65
C THR A 134 17.76 -8.43 20.52
N ILE A 135 17.20 -7.47 21.24
CA ILE A 135 15.77 -7.15 21.13
C ILE A 135 15.38 -6.72 19.70
N ILE A 136 16.32 -6.30 18.87
CA ILE A 136 16.11 -5.95 17.45
C ILE A 136 15.80 -7.24 16.66
N ALA A 137 16.56 -8.30 16.87
CA ALA A 137 16.32 -9.61 16.26
C ALA A 137 14.95 -10.18 16.67
N TYR A 138 14.61 -10.11 17.96
CA TYR A 138 13.29 -10.49 18.48
C TYR A 138 12.16 -9.67 17.87
N ARG A 139 12.34 -8.36 17.72
CA ARG A 139 11.37 -7.48 17.03
C ARG A 139 11.14 -7.93 15.60
N ARG A 140 12.19 -8.34 14.90
CA ARG A 140 12.09 -8.85 13.53
C ARG A 140 11.20 -10.08 13.45
N LEU A 141 11.44 -11.06 14.31
CA LEU A 141 10.63 -12.27 14.40
C LEU A 141 9.19 -11.97 14.80
N PHE A 142 8.99 -11.06 15.74
CA PHE A 142 7.66 -10.61 16.17
C PHE A 142 6.86 -10.04 14.98
N LEU A 143 7.47 -9.17 14.17
CA LEU A 143 6.80 -8.58 13.01
C LEU A 143 6.47 -9.63 11.93
N LEU A 144 7.33 -10.61 11.70
CA LEU A 144 7.05 -11.74 10.80
C LEU A 144 5.86 -12.56 11.28
N TYR A 145 5.86 -12.95 12.56
CA TYR A 145 4.74 -13.68 13.14
C TYR A 145 3.44 -12.88 13.17
N LEU A 146 3.52 -11.57 13.40
CA LEU A 146 2.36 -10.68 13.37
C LEU A 146 1.77 -10.62 11.96
N ASN A 147 2.60 -10.42 10.93
CA ASN A 147 2.16 -10.38 9.54
C ASN A 147 1.51 -11.70 9.08
N LEU A 148 2.03 -12.82 9.56
CA LEU A 148 1.51 -14.16 9.25
C LEU A 148 0.40 -14.63 10.20
N TYR A 149 0.01 -13.77 11.16
CA TYR A 149 -0.99 -14.08 12.19
C TYR A 149 -0.74 -15.38 12.97
N LYS A 150 0.53 -15.69 13.25
CA LYS A 150 0.93 -16.86 14.05
C LYS A 150 0.72 -16.58 15.54
N LYS A 151 -0.52 -16.68 16.01
CA LYS A 151 -0.92 -16.29 17.38
C LYS A 151 -0.16 -17.04 18.49
N THR A 152 -0.02 -18.35 18.35
CA THR A 152 0.65 -19.18 19.34
C THR A 152 2.12 -18.80 19.46
N GLU A 153 2.80 -18.65 18.32
CA GLU A 153 4.20 -18.25 18.25
C GLU A 153 4.40 -16.83 18.79
N LEU A 154 3.48 -15.91 18.49
CA LEU A 154 3.51 -14.55 19.06
C LEU A 154 3.37 -14.56 20.58
N THR A 155 2.46 -15.35 21.14
CA THR A 155 2.25 -15.44 22.59
C THR A 155 3.49 -15.97 23.30
N ASN A 156 4.13 -17.00 22.73
CA ASN A 156 5.37 -17.56 23.27
C ASN A 156 6.51 -16.55 23.19
N LEU A 157 6.66 -15.90 22.01
CA LEU A 157 7.71 -14.92 21.78
C LEU A 157 7.58 -13.68 22.69
N ILE A 158 6.35 -13.21 22.94
CA ILE A 158 6.11 -12.08 23.86
C ILE A 158 6.46 -12.46 25.31
N THR A 159 6.23 -13.69 25.71
CA THR A 159 6.63 -14.16 27.04
C THR A 159 8.15 -14.15 27.18
N GLU A 160 8.86 -14.69 26.20
CA GLU A 160 10.33 -14.68 26.14
C GLU A 160 10.90 -13.25 26.13
N ILE A 161 10.36 -12.34 25.30
CA ILE A 161 10.78 -10.94 25.24
C ILE A 161 10.60 -10.23 26.59
N LYS A 162 9.54 -10.50 27.32
CA LYS A 162 9.31 -9.92 28.66
C LYS A 162 10.33 -10.40 29.69
N GLU A 163 10.73 -11.67 29.62
CA GLU A 163 11.70 -12.27 30.50
C GLU A 163 13.11 -11.78 30.20
N GLU A 164 13.51 -11.77 28.93
CA GLU A 164 14.86 -11.41 28.49
C GLU A 164 15.14 -9.90 28.51
N PHE A 165 14.12 -9.07 28.24
CA PHE A 165 14.29 -7.63 28.08
C PHE A 165 13.36 -6.76 28.95
N PRO A 166 13.16 -7.04 30.25
CA PRO A 166 12.09 -6.44 31.06
C PRO A 166 12.18 -4.91 31.19
N ASN A 167 13.37 -4.34 31.01
CA ASN A 167 13.63 -2.91 31.18
C ASN A 167 13.94 -2.17 29.86
N LYS A 168 13.70 -2.78 28.70
CA LYS A 168 13.91 -2.13 27.40
C LYS A 168 12.63 -1.44 26.90
N GLY A 169 12.75 -0.20 26.50
CA GLY A 169 11.61 0.56 25.93
C GLY A 169 10.96 -0.14 24.75
N LEU A 170 11.75 -0.81 23.92
CA LEU A 170 11.24 -1.56 22.76
C LEU A 170 10.38 -2.75 23.17
N MET A 171 10.67 -3.41 24.32
CA MET A 171 9.81 -4.47 24.87
C MET A 171 8.39 -3.93 25.12
N PHE A 172 8.23 -2.76 25.75
CA PHE A 172 6.92 -2.16 25.97
C PHE A 172 6.19 -1.83 24.64
N ASN A 173 6.93 -1.42 23.62
CA ASN A 173 6.35 -1.19 22.30
C ASN A 173 5.82 -2.50 21.68
N LEU A 174 6.60 -3.58 21.72
CA LEU A 174 6.19 -4.88 21.17
C LEU A 174 5.00 -5.50 21.94
N VAL A 175 5.01 -5.40 23.28
CA VAL A 175 3.87 -5.85 24.10
C VAL A 175 2.64 -4.98 23.80
N GLY A 176 2.81 -3.67 23.58
CA GLY A 176 1.73 -2.77 23.15
C GLY A 176 1.12 -3.22 21.81
N MET A 177 1.96 -3.55 20.82
CA MET A 177 1.49 -4.12 19.55
C MET A 177 0.76 -5.45 19.74
N TYR A 178 1.27 -6.34 20.59
CA TYR A 178 0.59 -7.60 20.89
C TYR A 178 -0.79 -7.38 21.52
N LYS A 179 -0.91 -6.47 22.50
CA LYS A 179 -2.17 -6.08 23.11
C LYS A 179 -3.14 -5.48 22.09
N GLU A 180 -2.66 -4.58 21.21
CA GLU A 180 -3.48 -3.95 20.18
C GLU A 180 -3.99 -4.96 19.13
N PHE A 181 -3.07 -5.76 18.55
CA PHE A 181 -3.40 -6.56 17.37
C PHE A 181 -3.92 -7.96 17.70
N ILE A 182 -3.52 -8.55 18.81
CA ILE A 182 -3.87 -9.93 19.16
C ILE A 182 -4.95 -9.98 20.24
N GLU A 183 -4.78 -9.24 21.35
CA GLU A 183 -5.74 -9.24 22.46
C GLU A 183 -6.86 -8.20 22.29
N LYS A 184 -6.68 -7.21 21.38
CA LYS A 184 -7.63 -6.11 21.15
C LYS A 184 -7.85 -5.22 22.38
N ASP A 185 -6.89 -5.21 23.28
CA ASP A 185 -6.88 -4.34 24.47
C ASP A 185 -6.17 -3.03 24.15
N TYR A 186 -6.93 -2.10 23.55
CA TYR A 186 -6.43 -0.79 23.15
C TYR A 186 -6.02 0.07 24.34
N SER A 187 -6.67 -0.12 25.50
CA SER A 187 -6.38 0.66 26.71
C SER A 187 -5.01 0.30 27.27
N GLU A 188 -4.72 -1.00 27.40
CA GLU A 188 -3.39 -1.45 27.84
C GLU A 188 -2.32 -1.15 26.79
N ALA A 189 -2.64 -1.29 25.48
CA ALA A 189 -1.74 -0.94 24.41
C ALA A 189 -1.28 0.53 24.49
N GLN A 190 -2.20 1.48 24.71
CA GLN A 190 -1.87 2.89 24.87
C GLN A 190 -0.92 3.15 26.03
N ILE A 191 -1.17 2.54 27.20
CA ILE A 191 -0.32 2.66 28.40
C ILE A 191 1.11 2.17 28.08
N LEU A 192 1.23 1.04 27.38
CA LEU A 192 2.51 0.44 27.02
C LEU A 192 3.26 1.27 25.99
N TYR A 193 2.57 1.80 24.97
CA TYR A 193 3.16 2.70 24.00
C TYR A 193 3.63 4.01 24.65
N GLU A 194 2.83 4.61 25.55
CA GLU A 194 3.26 5.79 26.32
C GLU A 194 4.52 5.53 27.13
N LYS A 195 4.63 4.35 27.73
CA LYS A 195 5.83 3.95 28.45
C LYS A 195 7.03 3.82 27.52
N ALA A 196 6.86 3.19 26.36
CA ALA A 196 7.91 3.11 25.34
C ALA A 196 8.35 4.49 24.84
N VAL A 197 7.41 5.41 24.61
CA VAL A 197 7.70 6.82 24.22
C VAL A 197 8.52 7.53 25.29
N LYS A 198 8.15 7.39 26.58
CA LYS A 198 8.92 7.97 27.71
C LYS A 198 10.33 7.42 27.80
N MET A 199 10.55 6.18 27.38
CA MET A 199 11.86 5.53 27.31
C MET A 199 12.63 5.80 26.01
N GLY A 200 12.15 6.71 25.15
CA GLY A 200 12.86 7.16 23.96
C GLY A 200 12.72 6.30 22.71
N VAL A 201 11.76 5.37 22.66
CA VAL A 201 11.50 4.58 21.46
C VAL A 201 10.81 5.44 20.42
N SER A 202 11.54 5.80 19.36
CA SER A 202 11.07 6.74 18.33
C SER A 202 9.83 6.25 17.56
N THR A 203 9.73 4.94 17.29
CA THR A 203 8.61 4.32 16.59
C THR A 203 7.33 4.32 17.43
N ALA A 204 7.43 4.17 18.74
CA ALA A 204 6.27 4.06 19.64
C ALA A 204 5.36 5.30 19.61
N SER A 205 5.88 6.47 19.29
CA SER A 205 5.05 7.68 19.13
C SER A 205 4.09 7.60 17.96
N PHE A 206 4.49 6.95 16.88
CA PHE A 206 3.64 6.72 15.71
C PHE A 206 2.62 5.61 15.96
N ASP A 207 3.06 4.51 16.57
CA ASP A 207 2.18 3.39 16.95
C ASP A 207 1.09 3.87 17.93
N LEU A 208 1.46 4.69 18.92
CA LEU A 208 0.51 5.33 19.83
C LEU A 208 -0.48 6.23 19.09
N ALA A 209 -0.02 7.03 18.15
CA ALA A 209 -0.90 7.91 17.38
C ALA A 209 -1.91 7.11 16.53
N LEU A 210 -1.48 5.98 15.95
CA LEU A 210 -2.36 5.06 15.23
C LEU A 210 -3.41 4.44 16.16
N CYS A 211 -2.99 3.94 17.33
CA CYS A 211 -3.87 3.35 18.33
C CYS A 211 -4.91 4.38 18.84
N LEU A 212 -4.48 5.60 19.16
CA LEU A 212 -5.36 6.69 19.57
C LEU A 212 -6.36 7.10 18.47
N LYS A 213 -5.96 7.08 17.21
CA LYS A 213 -6.88 7.32 16.08
C LYS A 213 -7.97 6.25 16.04
N LYS A 214 -7.61 4.97 16.21
CA LYS A 214 -8.58 3.84 16.24
C LYS A 214 -9.61 3.98 17.35
N THR A 215 -9.19 4.44 18.52
CA THR A 215 -10.07 4.64 19.68
C THR A 215 -10.84 5.97 19.67
N GLY A 216 -10.65 6.79 18.62
CA GLY A 216 -11.35 8.08 18.47
C GLY A 216 -10.72 9.23 19.27
N GLU A 217 -9.56 9.04 19.87
CA GLU A 217 -8.85 10.07 20.64
C GLU A 217 -8.03 10.99 19.73
N TYR A 218 -8.71 11.61 18.76
CA TYR A 218 -8.10 12.33 17.63
C TYR A 218 -7.19 13.49 18.06
N ASP A 219 -7.56 14.26 19.09
CA ASP A 219 -6.76 15.40 19.56
C ASP A 219 -5.41 14.95 20.14
N LYS A 220 -5.41 13.81 20.88
CA LYS A 220 -4.16 13.22 21.38
C LYS A 220 -3.31 12.67 20.23
N ALA A 221 -3.93 11.95 19.29
CA ALA A 221 -3.24 11.42 18.11
C ALA A 221 -2.59 12.55 17.30
N GLU A 222 -3.30 13.64 17.05
CA GLU A 222 -2.79 14.85 16.37
C GLU A 222 -1.56 15.42 17.08
N LYS A 223 -1.58 15.49 18.42
CA LYS A 223 -0.46 16.01 19.22
C LYS A 223 0.82 15.16 19.02
N TYR A 224 0.70 13.83 19.03
CA TYR A 224 1.84 12.95 18.78
C TYR A 224 2.37 13.08 17.35
N CYS A 225 1.50 13.13 16.36
CA CYS A 225 1.88 13.36 14.96
C CYS A 225 2.65 14.68 14.80
N LYS A 226 2.16 15.79 15.37
CA LYS A 226 2.84 17.09 15.31
C LYS A 226 4.22 17.06 15.98
N LYS A 227 4.35 16.33 17.09
CA LYS A 227 5.65 16.14 17.76
C LYS A 227 6.63 15.40 16.83
N ILE A 228 6.20 14.37 16.12
CA ILE A 228 7.05 13.66 15.15
C ILE A 228 7.45 14.60 14.02
N LEU A 229 6.52 15.38 13.46
CA LEU A 229 6.80 16.31 12.37
C LEU A 229 7.70 17.48 12.78
N SER A 230 7.77 17.85 14.07
CA SER A 230 8.74 18.86 14.53
C SER A 230 10.19 18.42 14.34
N THR A 231 10.46 17.11 14.33
CA THR A 231 11.78 16.52 14.08
C THR A 231 11.94 16.09 12.61
N TYR A 232 10.86 15.57 12.01
CA TYR A 232 10.85 15.03 10.65
C TYR A 232 9.70 15.67 9.82
N PRO A 233 9.86 16.92 9.34
CA PRO A 233 8.74 17.71 8.77
C PRO A 233 8.06 17.10 7.53
N LYS A 234 8.77 16.26 6.79
CA LYS A 234 8.28 15.63 5.54
C LYS A 234 8.05 14.12 5.66
N LYS A 235 7.76 13.62 6.87
CA LYS A 235 7.49 12.19 7.06
C LYS A 235 6.09 11.87 6.54
N ASN A 236 6.03 11.31 5.33
CA ASN A 236 4.78 11.06 4.59
C ASN A 236 3.76 10.22 5.37
N ASP A 237 4.21 9.18 6.11
CA ASP A 237 3.32 8.34 6.90
C ASP A 237 2.56 9.16 7.96
N VAL A 238 3.28 10.08 8.63
CA VAL A 238 2.70 10.94 9.67
C VAL A 238 1.77 11.99 9.05
N LEU A 239 2.14 12.58 7.90
CA LEU A 239 1.27 13.49 7.17
C LEU A 239 -0.02 12.77 6.71
N ASN A 240 0.10 11.53 6.25
CA ASN A 240 -1.05 10.71 5.88
C ASN A 240 -1.96 10.39 7.08
N LEU A 241 -1.36 10.10 8.24
CA LEU A 241 -2.14 9.88 9.48
C LEU A 241 -2.86 11.16 9.92
N LEU A 242 -2.18 12.32 9.88
CA LEU A 242 -2.81 13.61 10.17
C LEU A 242 -3.95 13.93 9.19
N LYS A 243 -3.76 13.68 7.90
CA LYS A 243 -4.82 13.80 6.91
C LYS A 243 -6.05 13.00 7.33
N GLN A 244 -5.87 11.73 7.68
CA GLN A 244 -6.98 10.87 8.11
C GLN A 244 -7.66 11.40 9.38
N ILE A 245 -6.89 11.80 10.39
CA ILE A 245 -7.39 12.36 11.66
C ILE A 245 -8.24 13.61 11.43
N GLU A 246 -7.79 14.53 10.59
CA GLU A 246 -8.50 15.77 10.31
C GLU A 246 -9.75 15.54 9.44
N LEU A 247 -9.64 14.66 8.44
CA LEU A 247 -10.75 14.37 7.53
C LEU A 247 -11.88 13.60 8.24
N VAL A 248 -11.56 12.63 9.09
CA VAL A 248 -12.59 11.90 9.85
C VAL A 248 -13.36 12.82 10.81
N GLN A 249 -12.71 13.89 11.28
CA GLN A 249 -13.34 14.96 12.08
C GLN A 249 -14.04 16.02 11.22
N LYS A 250 -14.18 15.81 9.93
CA LYS A 250 -14.76 16.75 8.95
C LYS A 250 -14.02 18.10 8.84
N LYS A 251 -12.78 18.19 9.30
CA LYS A 251 -11.90 19.37 9.15
C LYS A 251 -11.25 19.38 7.76
N THR A 252 -12.06 19.45 6.71
CA THR A 252 -11.71 19.20 5.32
C THR A 252 -10.53 20.00 4.81
N ARG A 253 -10.57 21.34 4.97
CA ARG A 253 -9.49 22.21 4.46
C ARG A 253 -8.13 21.86 5.07
N LYS A 254 -8.11 21.54 6.36
CA LYS A 254 -6.89 21.16 7.07
C LYS A 254 -6.40 19.77 6.64
N GLY A 255 -7.30 18.80 6.55
CA GLY A 255 -6.98 17.46 6.09
C GLY A 255 -6.46 17.44 4.65
N TYR A 256 -7.15 18.10 3.71
CA TYR A 256 -6.71 18.16 2.32
C TYR A 256 -5.39 18.91 2.12
N LYS A 257 -5.03 19.84 3.01
CA LYS A 257 -3.73 20.52 2.98
C LYS A 257 -2.56 19.53 3.06
N TYR A 258 -2.70 18.42 3.80
CA TYR A 258 -1.64 17.43 3.93
C TYR A 258 -1.34 16.66 2.62
N TYR A 259 -2.24 16.63 1.64
CA TYR A 259 -1.91 16.14 0.31
C TYR A 259 -0.88 17.02 -0.39
N ILE A 260 -0.95 18.35 -0.14
CA ILE A 260 -0.04 19.33 -0.76
C ILE A 260 1.33 19.31 -0.08
N GLU A 261 1.38 19.05 1.23
CA GLU A 261 2.60 19.08 2.03
C GLU A 261 3.47 17.81 1.91
N ARG A 262 2.91 16.70 1.37
CA ARG A 262 3.67 15.46 1.21
C ARG A 262 4.74 15.57 0.13
N THR A 263 5.81 14.78 0.29
CA THR A 263 6.84 14.62 -0.74
C THR A 263 6.30 13.75 -1.86
N LEU A 264 6.30 14.27 -3.07
CA LEU A 264 5.89 13.56 -4.28
C LEU A 264 6.98 12.59 -4.75
N ASN A 265 6.58 11.61 -5.57
CA ASN A 265 7.52 10.78 -6.31
C ASN A 265 8.36 11.64 -7.26
N LYS A 266 9.64 11.30 -7.40
CA LYS A 266 10.57 11.96 -8.31
C LYS A 266 10.11 11.95 -9.79
N ASP A 267 9.24 11.02 -10.14
CA ASP A 267 8.68 10.89 -11.50
C ASP A 267 7.87 12.12 -11.96
N LEU A 268 7.48 12.99 -11.02
CA LEU A 268 6.72 14.22 -11.30
C LEU A 268 7.57 15.51 -11.17
N ASP A 269 8.86 15.39 -10.85
CA ASP A 269 9.75 16.54 -10.62
C ASP A 269 9.99 17.41 -11.86
N GLY A 270 9.63 16.94 -13.05
CA GLY A 270 9.72 17.70 -14.31
C GLY A 270 8.49 18.56 -14.65
N LEU A 271 7.39 18.45 -13.90
CA LEU A 271 6.16 19.18 -14.21
C LEU A 271 6.27 20.64 -13.79
N LYS A 272 6.00 21.55 -14.73
CA LYS A 272 6.06 23.01 -14.53
C LYS A 272 4.68 23.57 -14.21
N ASN A 273 4.63 24.77 -13.63
CA ASN A 273 3.42 25.57 -13.41
C ASN A 273 2.33 24.84 -12.61
N LYS A 274 2.62 24.51 -11.36
CA LYS A 274 1.59 23.95 -10.46
C LYS A 274 0.43 24.93 -10.31
N TRP A 275 -0.81 24.44 -10.46
CA TRP A 275 -2.02 25.24 -10.29
C TRP A 275 -2.20 25.67 -8.83
N ASN A 276 -2.68 26.89 -8.65
CA ASN A 276 -2.85 27.55 -7.33
C ASN A 276 -4.31 27.83 -6.96
N GLY A 277 -5.28 27.25 -7.66
CA GLY A 277 -6.71 27.43 -7.42
C GLY A 277 -7.38 28.59 -8.19
N LYS A 278 -6.61 29.44 -8.90
CA LYS A 278 -7.17 30.56 -9.68
C LYS A 278 -7.79 30.08 -11.00
N GLU A 279 -8.63 30.93 -11.60
CA GLU A 279 -9.22 30.69 -12.93
C GLU A 279 -8.28 31.12 -14.06
N PHE A 280 -8.23 30.32 -15.12
CA PHE A 280 -7.44 30.53 -16.32
C PHE A 280 -8.22 30.01 -17.55
N LYS A 281 -9.25 30.77 -17.96
CA LYS A 281 -10.25 30.32 -18.94
C LYS A 281 -9.73 30.14 -20.37
N ASP A 282 -8.52 30.59 -20.66
CA ASP A 282 -7.82 30.46 -21.94
C ASP A 282 -6.73 29.38 -21.94
N LYS A 283 -6.58 28.65 -20.83
CA LYS A 283 -5.49 27.72 -20.57
C LYS A 283 -5.94 26.27 -20.46
N THR A 284 -4.97 25.37 -20.59
CA THR A 284 -5.11 23.92 -20.43
C THR A 284 -4.56 23.47 -19.09
N ILE A 285 -5.33 22.67 -18.34
CA ILE A 285 -4.87 22.02 -17.11
C ILE A 285 -4.71 20.51 -17.31
N LEU A 286 -3.59 19.99 -16.84
CA LEU A 286 -3.34 18.55 -16.68
C LEU A 286 -3.63 18.14 -15.23
N VAL A 287 -4.55 17.23 -15.03
CA VAL A 287 -4.81 16.56 -13.76
C VAL A 287 -4.07 15.23 -13.77
N VAL A 288 -3.13 15.04 -12.84
CA VAL A 288 -2.36 13.80 -12.73
C VAL A 288 -2.93 12.94 -11.61
N SER A 289 -3.28 11.70 -11.92
CA SER A 289 -3.72 10.74 -10.90
C SER A 289 -2.52 10.25 -10.08
N ASP A 290 -2.51 10.62 -8.81
CA ASP A 290 -1.49 10.29 -7.81
C ASP A 290 -2.05 9.40 -6.69
N ILE A 291 -3.31 9.03 -6.80
CA ILE A 291 -4.07 8.15 -5.88
C ILE A 291 -4.72 7.02 -6.67
N ARG A 292 -5.09 5.94 -5.97
CA ARG A 292 -5.66 4.72 -6.56
C ARG A 292 -6.90 4.26 -5.78
N GLY A 293 -7.57 3.24 -6.30
CA GLY A 293 -8.70 2.58 -5.64
C GLY A 293 -9.86 3.52 -5.32
N GLY A 294 -10.46 3.37 -4.16
CA GLY A 294 -11.62 4.17 -3.73
C GLY A 294 -11.37 5.67 -3.70
N GLU A 295 -10.20 6.14 -3.23
CA GLU A 295 -9.86 7.56 -3.22
C GLU A 295 -9.80 8.15 -4.65
N PHE A 296 -9.31 7.39 -5.62
CA PHE A 296 -9.32 7.80 -7.03
C PHE A 296 -10.75 8.03 -7.52
N ILE A 297 -11.62 7.05 -7.34
CA ILE A 297 -13.02 7.14 -7.78
C ILE A 297 -13.74 8.30 -7.07
N ILE A 298 -13.56 8.45 -5.75
CA ILE A 298 -14.13 9.57 -5.00
C ILE A 298 -13.74 10.92 -5.60
N ASN A 299 -12.47 11.11 -5.94
CA ASN A 299 -11.96 12.41 -6.39
C ASN A 299 -12.27 12.71 -7.86
N LEU A 300 -12.59 11.72 -8.69
CA LEU A 300 -13.01 11.92 -10.08
C LEU A 300 -14.19 12.89 -10.21
N ARG A 301 -15.10 12.93 -9.24
CA ARG A 301 -16.26 13.86 -9.22
C ARG A 301 -15.89 15.33 -9.37
N TYR A 302 -14.68 15.71 -8.95
CA TYR A 302 -14.25 17.10 -8.93
C TYR A 302 -13.66 17.56 -10.27
N ILE A 303 -13.32 16.66 -11.18
CA ILE A 303 -12.66 17.00 -12.45
C ILE A 303 -13.56 17.86 -13.33
N THR A 304 -14.86 17.59 -13.34
CA THR A 304 -15.81 18.33 -14.15
C THR A 304 -15.93 19.81 -13.76
N GLU A 305 -15.61 20.17 -12.50
CA GLU A 305 -15.63 21.55 -12.04
C GLU A 305 -14.50 22.40 -12.65
N LEU A 306 -13.41 21.76 -13.10
CA LEU A 306 -12.31 22.46 -13.74
C LEU A 306 -12.69 23.05 -15.09
N LYS A 307 -13.75 22.54 -15.76
CA LYS A 307 -14.31 23.13 -16.97
C LYS A 307 -14.75 24.58 -16.80
N ASN A 308 -15.15 24.96 -15.60
CA ASN A 308 -15.53 26.32 -15.27
C ASN A 308 -14.32 27.25 -15.07
N LYS A 309 -13.12 26.69 -14.96
CA LYS A 309 -11.88 27.41 -14.65
C LYS A 309 -10.84 27.40 -15.75
N PHE A 310 -10.92 26.43 -16.65
CA PHE A 310 -9.98 26.22 -17.74
C PHE A 310 -10.70 26.01 -19.08
N GLN A 311 -10.00 26.29 -20.18
CA GLN A 311 -10.51 26.05 -21.54
C GLN A 311 -10.51 24.54 -21.84
N LYS A 312 -9.43 23.85 -21.46
CA LYS A 312 -9.27 22.39 -21.67
C LYS A 312 -8.83 21.72 -20.38
N VAL A 313 -9.37 20.54 -20.15
CA VAL A 313 -9.02 19.67 -19.02
C VAL A 313 -8.51 18.34 -19.59
N ILE A 314 -7.35 17.92 -19.13
CA ILE A 314 -6.73 16.64 -19.47
C ILE A 314 -6.58 15.86 -18.16
N LEU A 315 -7.00 14.61 -18.14
CA LEU A 315 -6.76 13.68 -17.03
C LEU A 315 -5.73 12.64 -17.46
N ALA A 316 -4.62 12.56 -16.73
CA ALA A 316 -3.66 11.46 -16.83
C ALA A 316 -3.95 10.43 -15.73
N CYS A 317 -4.15 9.18 -16.13
CA CYS A 317 -4.44 8.07 -15.19
C CYS A 317 -3.74 6.78 -15.63
N ASN A 318 -3.87 5.73 -14.81
CA ASN A 318 -3.33 4.42 -15.15
C ASN A 318 -4.07 3.81 -16.36
N PRO A 319 -3.39 2.99 -17.19
CA PRO A 319 -4.02 2.30 -18.32
C PRO A 319 -5.27 1.50 -17.93
N ASP A 320 -5.23 0.82 -16.79
CA ASP A 320 -6.32 -0.03 -16.30
C ASP A 320 -7.61 0.74 -15.99
N THR A 321 -7.52 2.06 -15.80
CA THR A 321 -8.66 2.93 -15.48
C THR A 321 -9.07 3.84 -16.63
N GLU A 322 -8.22 3.98 -17.65
CA GLU A 322 -8.45 4.89 -18.79
C GLU A 322 -9.76 4.56 -19.54
N SER A 323 -9.98 3.29 -19.83
CA SER A 323 -11.15 2.80 -20.57
C SER A 323 -12.49 3.03 -19.85
N LEU A 324 -12.47 3.15 -18.52
CA LEU A 324 -13.67 3.38 -17.70
C LEU A 324 -14.13 4.85 -17.71
N ILE A 325 -13.23 5.79 -18.03
CA ILE A 325 -13.47 7.21 -17.78
C ILE A 325 -13.92 7.92 -19.06
N HIS A 326 -15.21 8.20 -19.14
CA HIS A 326 -15.83 8.91 -20.25
C HIS A 326 -16.50 10.19 -19.76
N PHE A 327 -15.72 11.28 -19.63
CA PHE A 327 -16.28 12.60 -19.34
C PHE A 327 -16.40 13.41 -20.63
N PRO A 328 -17.57 13.97 -20.96
CA PRO A 328 -17.70 14.90 -22.08
C PRO A 328 -16.71 16.06 -21.95
N ASP A 329 -15.95 16.34 -23.01
CA ASP A 329 -14.98 17.45 -23.11
C ASP A 329 -13.76 17.36 -22.15
N ILE A 330 -13.47 16.19 -21.58
CA ILE A 330 -12.23 15.93 -20.84
C ILE A 330 -11.44 14.88 -21.63
N ARG A 331 -10.23 15.24 -22.02
CA ARG A 331 -9.31 14.29 -22.66
C ARG A 331 -8.67 13.41 -21.59
N VAL A 332 -8.79 12.10 -21.72
CA VAL A 332 -8.09 11.14 -20.87
C VAL A 332 -6.84 10.65 -21.60
N ILE A 333 -5.73 10.51 -20.86
CA ILE A 333 -4.44 10.02 -21.37
C ILE A 333 -3.81 9.07 -20.37
N ASN A 334 -2.90 8.23 -20.84
CA ASN A 334 -2.07 7.40 -20.00
C ASN A 334 -1.01 8.23 -19.23
N ASN A 335 -0.69 7.84 -18.00
CA ASN A 335 0.37 8.45 -17.19
C ASN A 335 1.74 8.47 -17.91
N ASN A 336 2.02 7.48 -18.77
CA ASN A 336 3.27 7.43 -19.55
C ASN A 336 3.38 8.53 -20.62
N ASP A 337 2.27 9.22 -20.96
CA ASP A 337 2.22 10.27 -21.97
C ASP A 337 2.21 11.69 -21.38
N ILE A 338 2.34 11.82 -20.06
CA ILE A 338 2.35 13.12 -19.36
C ILE A 338 3.36 14.07 -19.96
N PHE A 339 4.62 13.64 -20.12
CA PHE A 339 5.70 14.49 -20.65
C PHE A 339 5.67 14.72 -22.17
N LYS A 340 4.78 14.02 -22.89
CA LYS A 340 4.53 14.21 -24.34
C LYS A 340 3.30 15.09 -24.61
N THR A 341 2.60 15.53 -23.53
CA THR A 341 1.34 16.25 -23.63
C THR A 341 1.54 17.72 -23.33
N ASP A 342 1.00 18.60 -24.17
CA ASP A 342 1.05 20.05 -23.96
C ASP A 342 -0.03 20.49 -22.97
N PHE A 343 0.38 21.24 -21.95
CA PHE A 343 -0.48 21.86 -20.96
C PHE A 343 0.17 23.13 -20.37
N ASP A 344 -0.64 24.04 -19.83
CA ASP A 344 -0.17 25.27 -19.19
C ASP A 344 0.04 25.10 -17.68
N TYR A 345 -0.84 24.34 -17.02
CA TYR A 345 -0.81 24.09 -15.58
C TYR A 345 -1.03 22.62 -15.28
N HIS A 346 -0.51 22.17 -14.15
CA HIS A 346 -0.83 20.84 -13.62
C HIS A 346 -1.35 20.89 -12.18
N VAL A 347 -2.08 19.85 -11.79
CA VAL A 347 -2.54 19.60 -10.43
C VAL A 347 -2.66 18.10 -10.19
N LEU A 348 -2.45 17.64 -8.95
CA LEU A 348 -2.72 16.26 -8.61
C LEU A 348 -4.21 16.06 -8.32
N LEU A 349 -4.73 14.88 -8.68
CA LEU A 349 -6.13 14.54 -8.45
C LEU A 349 -6.50 14.65 -6.96
N SER A 350 -5.61 14.20 -6.07
CA SER A 350 -5.78 14.27 -4.61
C SER A 350 -5.81 15.69 -4.04
N GLU A 351 -5.30 16.68 -4.78
CA GLU A 351 -5.24 18.08 -4.34
C GLU A 351 -6.47 18.89 -4.77
N LEU A 352 -7.28 18.37 -5.70
CA LEU A 352 -8.47 19.07 -6.21
C LEU A 352 -9.42 19.53 -5.10
N PRO A 353 -9.77 18.71 -4.08
CA PRO A 353 -10.66 19.17 -3.03
C PRO A 353 -10.15 20.40 -2.28
N TYR A 354 -8.84 20.54 -2.09
CA TYR A 354 -8.24 21.70 -1.45
C TYR A 354 -8.37 22.96 -2.31
N TYR A 355 -7.93 22.89 -3.58
CA TYR A 355 -7.95 24.05 -4.48
C TYR A 355 -9.35 24.46 -4.92
N LEU A 356 -10.30 23.53 -4.93
CA LEU A 356 -11.73 23.78 -5.16
C LEU A 356 -12.49 24.15 -3.89
N ASN A 357 -11.80 24.29 -2.74
CA ASN A 357 -12.37 24.65 -1.44
C ASN A 357 -13.56 23.77 -1.05
N LYS A 358 -13.38 22.43 -1.17
CA LYS A 358 -14.41 21.46 -0.83
C LYS A 358 -14.54 21.25 0.68
N SER A 359 -15.79 21.20 1.14
CA SER A 359 -16.16 20.82 2.50
C SER A 359 -17.23 19.72 2.46
N PHE A 360 -17.54 19.12 3.59
CA PHE A 360 -18.60 18.10 3.65
C PHE A 360 -19.99 18.66 3.35
N GLU A 361 -20.20 19.93 3.64
CA GLU A 361 -21.49 20.60 3.37
C GLU A 361 -21.70 20.85 1.87
N ASN A 362 -20.64 20.91 1.09
CA ASN A 362 -20.69 21.16 -0.35
C ASN A 362 -20.17 19.99 -1.18
N ILE A 363 -20.12 18.77 -0.63
CA ILE A 363 -20.02 17.55 -1.42
C ILE A 363 -21.26 17.50 -2.30
N LEU A 364 -21.03 17.59 -3.61
CA LEU A 364 -22.12 17.67 -4.59
C LEU A 364 -23.07 16.47 -4.45
N PRO A 365 -24.39 16.66 -4.50
CA PRO A 365 -25.33 15.56 -4.59
C PRO A 365 -24.96 14.71 -5.80
N VAL A 366 -24.86 13.41 -5.57
CA VAL A 366 -24.24 12.51 -6.52
C VAL A 366 -25.21 12.19 -7.66
N LYS A 367 -25.06 12.94 -8.77
CA LYS A 367 -25.43 12.38 -10.06
C LYS A 367 -24.39 11.33 -10.42
N PRO A 368 -24.76 10.22 -11.06
CA PRO A 368 -23.76 9.27 -11.59
C PRO A 368 -22.73 10.01 -12.42
N TYR A 369 -21.46 9.78 -12.13
CA TYR A 369 -20.35 10.38 -12.88
C TYR A 369 -19.48 9.33 -13.58
N ILE A 370 -19.80 8.05 -13.37
CA ILE A 370 -19.32 6.91 -14.15
C ILE A 370 -20.55 6.21 -14.73
N SER A 371 -20.53 5.87 -16.00
CA SER A 371 -21.58 5.13 -16.69
C SER A 371 -20.96 4.17 -17.69
N THR A 372 -21.57 3.01 -17.84
CA THR A 372 -21.15 2.00 -18.80
C THR A 372 -22.35 1.23 -19.30
N GLU A 373 -22.18 0.47 -20.38
CA GLU A 373 -23.17 -0.47 -20.88
C GLU A 373 -23.43 -1.58 -19.85
N LYS A 374 -24.60 -2.21 -19.97
CA LYS A 374 -25.03 -3.34 -19.16
C LYS A 374 -24.78 -4.63 -19.93
N ILE A 375 -24.24 -5.64 -19.26
CA ILE A 375 -24.19 -7.01 -19.80
C ILE A 375 -25.52 -7.70 -19.54
N GLU A 376 -26.12 -8.25 -20.59
CA GLU A 376 -27.33 -9.05 -20.44
C GLU A 376 -26.97 -10.41 -19.85
N LEU A 377 -27.50 -10.66 -18.64
CA LEU A 377 -27.43 -11.96 -17.99
C LEU A 377 -28.74 -12.68 -18.16
N ASN A 378 -28.72 -13.94 -18.63
CA ASN A 378 -29.89 -14.78 -18.75
C ASN A 378 -30.37 -15.25 -17.37
N ASP A 379 -30.85 -14.30 -16.56
CA ASP A 379 -31.23 -14.50 -15.17
C ASP A 379 -32.32 -13.50 -14.76
N ASP A 380 -33.51 -14.02 -14.45
CA ASP A 380 -34.67 -13.22 -14.07
C ASP A 380 -34.74 -12.94 -12.56
N ASN A 381 -33.89 -13.58 -11.76
CA ASN A 381 -33.84 -13.37 -10.32
C ASN A 381 -33.29 -11.99 -9.96
N TYR A 382 -33.47 -11.59 -8.69
CA TYR A 382 -32.81 -10.44 -8.09
C TYR A 382 -31.31 -10.72 -7.99
N LYS A 383 -30.48 -9.96 -8.70
CA LYS A 383 -29.05 -10.23 -8.88
C LYS A 383 -28.23 -9.47 -7.85
N ILE A 384 -27.49 -10.21 -7.03
CA ILE A 384 -26.62 -9.64 -5.99
C ILE A 384 -25.16 -9.90 -6.33
N GLY A 385 -24.38 -8.83 -6.49
CA GLY A 385 -22.93 -8.88 -6.63
C GLY A 385 -22.24 -8.87 -5.28
N LEU A 386 -21.25 -9.75 -5.08
CA LEU A 386 -20.57 -9.98 -3.82
C LEU A 386 -19.06 -9.75 -3.93
N LEU A 387 -18.49 -9.02 -2.95
CA LEU A 387 -17.05 -8.94 -2.70
C LEU A 387 -16.81 -8.91 -1.18
N TRP A 388 -16.12 -9.92 -0.65
CA TRP A 388 -16.00 -10.14 0.81
C TRP A 388 -14.56 -10.18 1.33
N LYS A 389 -13.55 -10.32 0.45
CA LYS A 389 -12.15 -10.42 0.84
C LYS A 389 -11.33 -9.32 0.17
N ALA A 390 -10.57 -8.58 0.96
CA ALA A 390 -9.66 -7.56 0.47
C ALA A 390 -8.51 -8.19 -0.32
N SER A 391 -7.96 -7.46 -1.28
CA SER A 391 -6.76 -7.86 -2.00
C SER A 391 -5.52 -7.67 -1.14
N GLY A 392 -4.57 -8.60 -1.23
CA GLY A 392 -3.29 -8.58 -0.51
C GLY A 392 -3.24 -9.54 0.68
N ASP A 393 -2.00 -9.90 1.06
CA ASP A 393 -1.71 -10.91 2.07
C ASP A 393 -1.32 -10.29 3.43
N SER A 394 -1.52 -8.98 3.60
CA SER A 394 -1.25 -8.33 4.87
C SER A 394 -2.25 -8.77 5.95
N PHE A 395 -1.78 -8.79 7.21
CA PHE A 395 -2.65 -9.04 8.35
C PHE A 395 -3.92 -8.18 8.32
N LYS A 396 -3.79 -6.89 7.98
CA LYS A 396 -4.91 -5.95 7.91
C LYS A 396 -5.91 -6.37 6.84
N SER A 397 -5.45 -6.67 5.63
CA SER A 397 -6.31 -7.07 4.52
C SER A 397 -7.06 -8.38 4.82
N LEU A 398 -6.36 -9.38 5.36
CA LEU A 398 -6.94 -10.70 5.59
C LEU A 398 -7.89 -10.77 6.80
N HIS A 399 -7.57 -10.04 7.88
CA HIS A 399 -8.25 -10.23 9.17
C HIS A 399 -9.07 -9.03 9.64
N GLN A 400 -8.80 -7.84 9.16
CA GLN A 400 -9.53 -6.63 9.57
C GLN A 400 -10.48 -6.10 8.50
N GLU A 401 -10.09 -6.17 7.22
CA GLU A 401 -10.85 -5.62 6.11
C GLU A 401 -11.71 -6.66 5.37
N SER A 402 -11.55 -7.94 5.67
CA SER A 402 -12.29 -9.06 5.05
C SER A 402 -13.32 -9.65 6.00
N ILE A 403 -14.40 -10.18 5.43
CA ILE A 403 -15.40 -10.95 6.18
C ILE A 403 -15.40 -12.40 5.72
N ASP A 404 -15.55 -13.34 6.64
CA ASP A 404 -15.83 -14.72 6.30
C ASP A 404 -17.25 -14.82 5.72
N ILE A 405 -17.34 -15.09 4.43
CA ILE A 405 -18.62 -15.16 3.70
C ILE A 405 -19.54 -16.26 4.24
N ALA A 406 -19.00 -17.28 4.91
CA ALA A 406 -19.78 -18.35 5.55
C ALA A 406 -20.69 -17.82 6.67
N LYS A 407 -20.43 -16.65 7.21
CA LYS A 407 -21.30 -15.99 8.21
C LYS A 407 -22.59 -15.44 7.61
N ILE A 408 -22.64 -15.22 6.30
CA ILE A 408 -23.74 -14.54 5.61
C ILE A 408 -24.49 -15.51 4.69
N MET A 409 -23.75 -16.28 3.89
CA MET A 409 -24.33 -17.04 2.78
C MET A 409 -25.42 -18.05 3.17
N PRO A 410 -25.30 -18.83 4.28
CA PRO A 410 -26.34 -19.79 4.63
C PRO A 410 -27.72 -19.15 4.78
N GLN A 411 -27.79 -17.97 5.38
CA GLN A 411 -29.05 -17.25 5.57
C GLN A 411 -29.53 -16.55 4.28
N LEU A 412 -28.62 -16.12 3.41
CA LEU A 412 -28.96 -15.52 2.13
C LEU A 412 -29.56 -16.55 1.17
N PHE A 413 -29.08 -17.77 1.18
CA PHE A 413 -29.63 -18.85 0.33
C PHE A 413 -31.06 -19.28 0.69
N GLU A 414 -31.54 -18.90 1.87
CA GLU A 414 -32.96 -19.10 2.25
C GLU A 414 -33.91 -18.08 1.59
N ILE A 415 -33.37 -17.08 0.87
CA ILE A 415 -34.18 -16.04 0.23
C ILE A 415 -34.47 -16.48 -1.23
N ASP A 416 -35.74 -16.68 -1.55
CA ASP A 416 -36.18 -17.11 -2.88
C ASP A 416 -35.97 -16.03 -3.94
N ASN A 417 -35.82 -16.46 -5.19
CA ASN A 417 -35.69 -15.62 -6.38
C ASN A 417 -34.50 -14.64 -6.33
N VAL A 418 -33.40 -15.05 -5.72
CA VAL A 418 -32.14 -14.30 -5.67
C VAL A 418 -31.01 -15.12 -6.30
N SER A 419 -30.19 -14.45 -7.10
CA SER A 419 -28.98 -15.03 -7.67
C SER A 419 -27.76 -14.26 -7.17
N TYR A 420 -26.71 -14.99 -6.82
CA TYR A 420 -25.47 -14.42 -6.25
C TYR A 420 -24.34 -14.54 -7.25
N TYR A 421 -23.61 -13.43 -7.42
CA TYR A 421 -22.50 -13.29 -8.37
C TYR A 421 -21.24 -12.82 -7.63
N SER A 422 -20.14 -13.54 -7.76
CA SER A 422 -18.88 -13.17 -7.14
C SER A 422 -18.03 -12.28 -8.03
N PHE A 423 -17.63 -11.14 -7.51
CA PHE A 423 -16.59 -10.26 -8.06
C PHE A 423 -15.21 -10.53 -7.45
N GLN A 424 -15.08 -11.58 -6.63
CA GLN A 424 -13.82 -11.96 -5.99
C GLN A 424 -12.88 -12.59 -7.01
N SER A 425 -11.67 -12.02 -7.17
CA SER A 425 -10.67 -12.56 -8.09
C SER A 425 -9.73 -13.59 -7.44
N ASN A 426 -9.41 -13.40 -6.15
CA ASN A 426 -8.44 -14.23 -5.44
C ASN A 426 -9.13 -15.25 -4.53
N ASP A 427 -8.55 -16.46 -4.40
CA ASP A 427 -8.96 -17.51 -3.45
C ASP A 427 -10.45 -17.88 -3.49
N ILE A 428 -11.04 -17.77 -4.68
CA ILE A 428 -12.46 -18.07 -4.87
C ILE A 428 -12.76 -19.58 -4.91
N PHE A 429 -11.75 -20.40 -5.26
CA PHE A 429 -11.93 -21.83 -5.50
C PHE A 429 -12.55 -22.55 -4.29
N ASN A 430 -11.98 -22.34 -3.10
CA ASN A 430 -12.50 -22.95 -1.86
C ASN A 430 -13.90 -22.44 -1.52
N THR A 431 -14.18 -21.16 -1.78
CA THR A 431 -15.51 -20.58 -1.56
C THR A 431 -16.55 -21.16 -2.50
N ILE A 432 -16.24 -21.34 -3.79
CA ILE A 432 -17.16 -21.95 -4.75
C ILE A 432 -17.41 -23.43 -4.44
N LEU A 433 -16.40 -24.17 -3.97
CA LEU A 433 -16.59 -25.54 -3.50
C LEU A 433 -17.56 -25.61 -2.31
N GLN A 434 -17.48 -24.67 -1.39
CA GLN A 434 -18.36 -24.58 -0.23
C GLN A 434 -19.77 -24.06 -0.58
N PHE A 435 -19.85 -23.12 -1.50
CA PHE A 435 -21.07 -22.41 -1.91
C PHE A 435 -21.25 -22.44 -3.44
N PRO A 436 -21.57 -23.59 -4.04
CA PRO A 436 -21.65 -23.73 -5.51
C PRO A 436 -22.79 -22.93 -6.15
N GLN A 437 -23.71 -22.36 -5.37
CA GLN A 437 -24.78 -21.49 -5.84
C GLN A 437 -24.27 -20.10 -6.23
N ILE A 438 -23.05 -19.71 -5.81
CA ILE A 438 -22.45 -18.44 -6.20
C ILE A 438 -21.88 -18.56 -7.62
N LYS A 439 -22.36 -17.74 -8.54
CA LYS A 439 -21.86 -17.64 -9.91
C LYS A 439 -20.57 -16.84 -9.94
N ASN A 440 -19.49 -17.46 -10.39
CA ASN A 440 -18.16 -16.81 -10.41
C ASN A 440 -17.98 -15.96 -11.67
N LEU A 441 -17.63 -14.68 -11.51
CA LEU A 441 -17.31 -13.75 -12.59
C LEU A 441 -15.81 -13.51 -12.77
N SER A 442 -14.93 -14.14 -11.98
CA SER A 442 -13.48 -13.84 -12.01
C SER A 442 -12.82 -14.11 -13.37
N ASN A 443 -13.35 -15.04 -14.15
CA ASN A 443 -12.83 -15.35 -15.48
C ASN A 443 -13.33 -14.39 -16.57
N GLU A 444 -14.35 -13.61 -16.27
CA GLU A 444 -15.03 -12.70 -17.20
C GLU A 444 -14.57 -11.24 -16.99
N ILE A 445 -13.99 -10.94 -15.83
CA ILE A 445 -13.57 -9.59 -15.44
C ILE A 445 -12.05 -9.48 -15.57
N HIS A 446 -11.59 -8.81 -16.62
CA HIS A 446 -10.16 -8.64 -16.92
C HIS A 446 -9.64 -7.25 -16.57
N ASN A 447 -10.52 -6.26 -16.43
CA ASN A 447 -10.19 -4.87 -16.13
C ASN A 447 -11.36 -4.18 -15.41
N LEU A 448 -11.15 -2.91 -15.04
CA LEU A 448 -12.15 -2.14 -14.30
C LEU A 448 -13.40 -1.81 -15.14
N GLU A 449 -13.28 -1.72 -16.46
CA GLU A 449 -14.43 -1.51 -17.35
C GLU A 449 -15.34 -2.74 -17.41
N ASP A 450 -14.76 -3.95 -17.52
CA ASP A 450 -15.54 -5.19 -17.45
C ASP A 450 -16.24 -5.31 -16.10
N CYS A 451 -15.52 -4.99 -15.02
CA CYS A 451 -16.08 -4.94 -13.67
C CYS A 451 -17.31 -4.00 -13.61
N ALA A 452 -17.22 -2.80 -14.20
CA ALA A 452 -18.30 -1.84 -14.25
C ALA A 452 -19.51 -2.35 -15.06
N LYS A 453 -19.28 -3.02 -16.20
CA LYS A 453 -20.35 -3.60 -17.04
C LYS A 453 -21.12 -4.68 -16.28
N TYR A 454 -20.43 -5.62 -15.63
CA TYR A 454 -21.06 -6.64 -14.79
C TYR A 454 -21.76 -6.03 -13.56
N LEU A 455 -21.13 -5.06 -12.91
CA LEU A 455 -21.71 -4.33 -11.79
C LEU A 455 -23.02 -3.63 -12.22
N ASN A 456 -23.05 -3.05 -13.42
CA ASN A 456 -24.26 -2.41 -13.96
C ASN A 456 -25.42 -3.40 -14.15
N SER A 457 -25.13 -4.69 -14.30
CA SER A 457 -26.11 -5.77 -14.44
C SER A 457 -26.67 -6.27 -13.10
N MET A 458 -26.09 -5.87 -11.96
CA MET A 458 -26.57 -6.24 -10.63
C MET A 458 -27.68 -5.31 -10.15
N ASP A 459 -28.59 -5.86 -9.35
CA ASP A 459 -29.65 -5.12 -8.68
C ASP A 459 -29.18 -4.57 -7.33
N LEU A 460 -28.28 -5.29 -6.65
CA LEU A 460 -27.67 -4.91 -5.37
C LEU A 460 -26.20 -5.33 -5.35
N ILE A 461 -25.35 -4.53 -4.75
CA ILE A 461 -23.96 -4.87 -4.45
C ILE A 461 -23.78 -4.99 -2.94
N ILE A 462 -23.13 -6.07 -2.50
CA ILE A 462 -22.68 -6.24 -1.11
C ILE A 462 -21.15 -6.36 -1.14
N SER A 463 -20.46 -5.39 -0.61
CA SER A 463 -19.01 -5.33 -0.72
C SER A 463 -18.37 -4.78 0.54
N ILE A 464 -17.20 -5.32 0.88
CA ILE A 464 -16.28 -4.65 1.80
C ILE A 464 -15.82 -3.31 1.22
N ASP A 465 -15.11 -2.50 2.02
CA ASP A 465 -14.44 -1.28 1.54
C ASP A 465 -13.47 -1.61 0.40
N SER A 466 -13.83 -1.29 -0.81
CA SER A 466 -13.15 -1.72 -2.02
C SER A 466 -13.40 -0.77 -3.20
N GLU A 467 -12.58 -0.87 -4.23
CA GLU A 467 -12.77 -0.15 -5.48
C GLU A 467 -14.13 -0.45 -6.13
N LEU A 468 -14.59 -1.71 -6.07
CA LEU A 468 -15.92 -2.12 -6.54
C LEU A 468 -17.05 -1.34 -5.85
N LEU A 469 -16.95 -1.16 -4.53
CA LEU A 469 -17.96 -0.43 -3.76
C LEU A 469 -18.04 1.04 -4.17
N HIS A 470 -16.89 1.69 -4.34
CA HIS A 470 -16.84 3.07 -4.79
C HIS A 470 -17.32 3.24 -6.24
N LEU A 471 -17.03 2.25 -7.08
CA LEU A 471 -17.54 2.20 -8.45
C LEU A 471 -19.06 2.08 -8.46
N ALA A 472 -19.63 1.20 -7.64
CA ALA A 472 -21.07 1.09 -7.45
C ALA A 472 -21.71 2.43 -7.06
N GLY A 473 -21.10 3.12 -6.08
CA GLY A 473 -21.55 4.44 -5.65
C GLY A 473 -21.44 5.50 -6.74
N ALA A 474 -20.34 5.53 -7.50
CA ALA A 474 -20.12 6.46 -8.61
C ALA A 474 -21.12 6.25 -9.77
N MET A 475 -21.57 5.02 -9.97
CA MET A 475 -22.61 4.63 -10.93
C MET A 475 -24.05 4.75 -10.38
N ASN A 476 -24.20 5.17 -9.12
CA ASN A 476 -25.48 5.25 -8.40
C ASN A 476 -26.22 3.90 -8.31
N LYS A 477 -25.46 2.80 -8.21
CA LYS A 477 -26.00 1.46 -7.96
C LYS A 477 -26.28 1.26 -6.49
N GLN A 478 -27.39 0.57 -6.18
CA GLN A 478 -27.72 0.22 -4.80
C GLN A 478 -26.64 -0.69 -4.22
N ALA A 479 -26.08 -0.32 -3.07
CA ALA A 479 -25.05 -1.12 -2.44
C ALA A 479 -25.14 -1.11 -0.91
N ILE A 480 -24.65 -2.19 -0.28
CA ILE A 480 -24.41 -2.32 1.16
C ILE A 480 -22.90 -2.42 1.35
N ALA A 481 -22.35 -1.44 2.05
CA ALA A 481 -20.93 -1.34 2.38
C ALA A 481 -20.64 -2.07 3.70
N LEU A 482 -19.85 -3.12 3.65
CA LEU A 482 -19.37 -3.86 4.83
C LEU A 482 -18.13 -3.16 5.36
N ILE A 483 -18.30 -2.35 6.41
CA ILE A 483 -17.25 -1.44 6.88
C ILE A 483 -16.64 -1.97 8.20
N PRO A 484 -15.30 -2.13 8.27
CA PRO A 484 -14.64 -2.59 9.49
C PRO A 484 -14.67 -1.53 10.59
N PHE A 485 -14.37 -1.94 11.84
CA PHE A 485 -14.28 -1.06 13.00
C PHE A 485 -13.28 0.09 12.77
N ASP A 486 -12.03 -0.24 12.38
CA ASP A 486 -11.03 0.75 11.95
C ASP A 486 -11.17 1.02 10.45
N SER A 487 -12.08 1.88 10.09
CA SER A 487 -12.41 2.21 8.71
C SER A 487 -11.55 3.35 8.14
N ALA A 488 -11.51 3.44 6.81
CA ALA A 488 -10.92 4.57 6.12
C ALA A 488 -11.67 5.88 6.47
N TRP A 489 -10.95 7.00 6.39
CA TRP A 489 -11.46 8.32 6.79
C TRP A 489 -12.75 8.73 6.08
N TYR A 490 -12.97 8.31 4.86
CA TYR A 490 -14.12 8.71 4.05
C TYR A 490 -15.45 8.06 4.48
N TRP A 491 -15.43 7.11 5.41
CA TRP A 491 -16.63 6.56 6.03
C TRP A 491 -17.09 7.36 7.27
N PHE A 492 -16.30 8.31 7.78
CA PHE A 492 -16.62 9.33 8.83
C PHE A 492 -17.23 8.80 10.12
N ASN A 493 -16.97 7.57 10.50
CA ASN A 493 -17.66 6.92 11.63
C ASN A 493 -19.19 6.89 11.52
N ASN A 494 -19.73 7.02 10.31
CA ASN A 494 -21.16 6.88 10.09
C ASN A 494 -21.56 5.40 10.13
N ASP A 495 -22.76 5.13 10.67
CA ASP A 495 -23.24 3.77 10.88
C ASP A 495 -24.24 3.32 9.81
N LYS A 496 -24.83 4.23 9.04
CA LYS A 496 -25.95 3.93 8.13
C LYS A 496 -25.82 4.50 6.73
N LYS A 497 -25.29 5.70 6.58
CA LYS A 497 -25.23 6.42 5.29
C LYS A 497 -23.88 7.04 5.08
N THR A 498 -23.50 7.19 3.82
CA THR A 498 -22.28 7.92 3.42
C THR A 498 -22.66 9.24 2.76
N GLU A 499 -21.88 10.27 2.98
CA GLU A 499 -22.00 11.56 2.30
C GLU A 499 -21.57 11.49 0.82
N TRP A 500 -20.82 10.46 0.45
CA TRP A 500 -20.30 10.32 -0.92
C TRP A 500 -21.35 9.80 -1.92
N TYR A 501 -22.23 8.89 -1.48
CA TYR A 501 -23.10 8.13 -2.38
C TYR A 501 -24.48 7.94 -1.76
N SER A 502 -25.52 8.49 -2.40
CA SER A 502 -26.90 8.34 -1.92
C SER A 502 -27.44 6.92 -2.05
N SER A 503 -26.83 6.10 -2.92
CA SER A 503 -27.22 4.71 -3.20
C SER A 503 -26.50 3.69 -2.32
N VAL A 504 -25.57 4.10 -1.44
CA VAL A 504 -24.78 3.20 -0.61
C VAL A 504 -25.22 3.31 0.85
N GLU A 505 -25.63 2.18 1.42
CA GLU A 505 -25.87 2.03 2.85
C GLU A 505 -24.66 1.43 3.55
N ILE A 506 -24.40 1.86 4.79
CA ILE A 506 -23.27 1.37 5.59
C ILE A 506 -23.76 0.30 6.57
N ALA A 507 -23.07 -0.82 6.60
CA ALA A 507 -23.15 -1.85 7.62
C ALA A 507 -21.78 -1.95 8.32
N LYS A 508 -21.62 -1.23 9.45
CA LYS A 508 -20.32 -1.07 10.13
C LYS A 508 -20.21 -1.96 11.35
N GLN A 509 -19.02 -2.54 11.54
CA GLN A 509 -18.67 -3.23 12.78
C GLN A 509 -18.71 -2.28 13.98
N LYS A 510 -19.32 -2.71 15.08
CA LYS A 510 -19.27 -2.00 16.36
C LYS A 510 -18.04 -2.37 17.17
N ASN A 511 -17.59 -3.59 17.04
CA ASN A 511 -16.40 -4.11 17.71
C ASN A 511 -15.47 -4.73 16.67
N ASN A 512 -14.17 -4.62 16.91
CA ASN A 512 -13.19 -5.17 15.98
C ASN A 512 -13.33 -6.70 15.86
N ASP A 513 -13.25 -7.21 14.64
CA ASP A 513 -13.39 -8.63 14.25
C ASP A 513 -14.80 -9.24 14.52
N ASP A 514 -15.78 -8.49 14.98
CA ASP A 514 -17.16 -8.96 15.14
C ASP A 514 -18.03 -8.55 13.94
N TRP A 515 -18.21 -9.48 13.01
CA TRP A 515 -19.06 -9.32 11.84
C TRP A 515 -20.48 -9.84 12.01
N ASN A 516 -20.88 -10.36 13.20
CA ASN A 516 -22.18 -11.03 13.36
C ASN A 516 -23.35 -10.05 13.22
N GLU A 517 -23.27 -8.86 13.84
CA GLU A 517 -24.31 -7.84 13.67
C GLU A 517 -24.40 -7.35 12.23
N VAL A 518 -23.25 -7.19 11.56
CA VAL A 518 -23.19 -6.79 10.15
C VAL A 518 -23.85 -7.85 9.27
N ALA A 519 -23.55 -9.15 9.49
CA ALA A 519 -24.15 -10.24 8.75
C ALA A 519 -25.68 -10.25 8.89
N ASN A 520 -26.19 -10.11 10.10
CA ASN A 520 -27.65 -10.05 10.35
C ASN A 520 -28.32 -8.86 9.64
N LEU A 521 -27.69 -7.68 9.71
CA LEU A 521 -28.20 -6.49 9.02
C LEU A 521 -28.23 -6.68 7.51
N VAL A 522 -27.19 -7.29 6.92
CA VAL A 522 -27.15 -7.58 5.48
C VAL A 522 -28.31 -8.47 5.06
N VAL A 523 -28.56 -9.56 5.79
CA VAL A 523 -29.66 -10.49 5.51
C VAL A 523 -31.02 -9.76 5.58
N GLU A 524 -31.23 -8.95 6.60
CA GLU A 524 -32.46 -8.13 6.75
C GLU A 524 -32.65 -7.21 5.53
N ARG A 525 -31.60 -6.49 5.13
CA ARG A 525 -31.66 -5.56 3.98
C ARG A 525 -31.91 -6.28 2.67
N VAL A 526 -31.29 -7.42 2.43
CA VAL A 526 -31.51 -8.22 1.23
C VAL A 526 -32.99 -8.65 1.16
N LYS A 527 -33.59 -9.12 2.26
CA LYS A 527 -35.02 -9.46 2.31
C LYS A 527 -35.90 -8.27 1.96
N GLU A 528 -35.60 -7.08 2.52
CA GLU A 528 -36.35 -5.85 2.23
C GLU A 528 -36.25 -5.44 0.75
N TYR A 529 -35.04 -5.45 0.17
CA TYR A 529 -34.81 -5.05 -1.22
C TYR A 529 -35.44 -6.05 -2.21
N ASN A 530 -35.29 -7.35 -1.97
CA ASN A 530 -35.91 -8.37 -2.82
C ASN A 530 -37.45 -8.26 -2.78
N ALA A 531 -38.04 -8.08 -1.61
CA ALA A 531 -39.50 -7.89 -1.47
C ALA A 531 -40.00 -6.63 -2.20
N LYS A 532 -39.23 -5.55 -2.25
CA LYS A 532 -39.56 -4.36 -3.05
C LYS A 532 -39.46 -4.64 -4.56
N HIS A 533 -38.45 -5.36 -4.99
CA HIS A 533 -38.24 -5.74 -6.38
C HIS A 533 -39.40 -6.64 -6.91
N GLN A 534 -39.82 -7.62 -6.11
CA GLN A 534 -40.94 -8.50 -6.45
C GLN A 534 -42.30 -7.76 -6.57
N LYS A 535 -42.48 -6.63 -5.92
CA LYS A 535 -43.71 -5.80 -6.02
C LYS A 535 -43.73 -4.93 -7.28
N VAL A 536 -42.59 -4.70 -7.90
CA VAL A 536 -42.46 -3.85 -9.10
C VAL A 536 -42.56 -4.67 -10.38
N LYS A 537 -42.21 -5.99 -10.33
CA LYS A 537 -42.46 -6.96 -11.38
C LYS A 537 -43.94 -7.41 -11.39
#